data_e2751846ba819ec2ae276d7df28d987c
#
_entry.id   e2751846ba819ec2ae276d7df28d987c
#
_cell.length_a   1.000
_cell.length_b   1.000
_cell.length_c   1.000
_cell.angle_alpha   90.00
_cell.angle_beta   90.00
_cell.angle_gamma   90.00
#
_symmetry.space_group_name_H-M   'P 1'
#
loop_
_entity.id
_entity.type
_entity.pdbx_description
1 polymer ?
#
loop_
_entity_poly.entity_id
_entity_poly.type
_entity_poly.pdbx_seq_one_letter_code
_entity_poly.pdbx_strand_id
1 'polypeptide(L)'
;MALFEKVKAVIVRELGVAESQVTESARFDTDLKADSLDVVELVMALEDEFDIEIPEEEAEKIQTVGEAVRYIEKKQGGAAQE
;
A
#
# COMPACT_ATOMS: atom_id res chain seq x y z
N MET A 1 -0.26 10.26 -10.90
CA MET A 1 1.14 10.12 -10.64
C MET A 1 1.55 8.67 -10.61
N ALA A 2 2.78 8.46 -10.93
CA ALA A 2 3.28 7.10 -11.05
C ALA A 2 3.22 6.32 -9.75
N LEU A 3 3.39 6.99 -8.62
CA LEU A 3 3.41 6.27 -7.34
C LEU A 3 2.08 5.59 -7.04
N PHE A 4 0.98 6.31 -7.19
CA PHE A 4 -0.33 5.70 -6.96
C PHE A 4 -0.54 4.52 -7.88
N GLU A 5 -0.15 4.66 -9.14
CA GLU A 5 -0.31 3.58 -10.11
C GLU A 5 0.53 2.36 -9.74
N LYS A 6 1.73 2.59 -9.25
CA LYS A 6 2.58 1.48 -8.85
C LYS A 6 2.03 0.77 -7.63
N VAL A 7 1.56 1.52 -6.64
CA VAL A 7 0.95 0.92 -5.46
C VAL A 7 -0.28 0.12 -5.85
N LYS A 8 -1.10 0.69 -6.74
CA LYS A 8 -2.30 0.03 -7.21
C LYS A 8 -1.95 -1.30 -7.89
N ALA A 9 -0.90 -1.31 -8.72
CA ALA A 9 -0.51 -2.53 -9.41
C ALA A 9 -0.11 -3.61 -8.41
N VAL A 10 0.60 -3.23 -7.36
CA VAL A 10 0.99 -4.20 -6.33
C VAL A 10 -0.25 -4.75 -5.63
N ILE A 11 -1.19 -3.87 -5.29
CA ILE A 11 -2.40 -4.29 -4.60
C ILE A 11 -3.21 -5.26 -5.46
N VAL A 12 -3.37 -4.93 -6.73
CA VAL A 12 -4.11 -5.80 -7.65
C VAL A 12 -3.44 -7.17 -7.73
N ARG A 13 -2.13 -7.17 -7.84
CA ARG A 13 -1.39 -8.43 -7.95
C ARG A 13 -1.50 -9.27 -6.69
N GLU A 14 -1.36 -8.64 -5.53
CA GLU A 14 -1.33 -9.39 -4.28
C GLU A 14 -2.70 -9.80 -3.80
N LEU A 15 -3.70 -8.95 -3.96
CA LEU A 15 -5.03 -9.22 -3.45
C LEU A 15 -5.98 -9.79 -4.50
N GLY A 16 -5.62 -9.73 -5.76
CA GLY A 16 -6.46 -10.24 -6.82
C GLY A 16 -7.74 -9.44 -7.03
N VAL A 17 -7.71 -8.16 -6.69
CA VAL A 17 -8.88 -7.30 -6.87
C VAL A 17 -8.80 -6.57 -8.19
N ALA A 18 -9.94 -6.02 -8.63
CA ALA A 18 -9.98 -5.27 -9.88
C ALA A 18 -9.35 -3.89 -9.68
N GLU A 19 -8.76 -3.36 -10.74
CA GLU A 19 -8.17 -2.03 -10.66
C GLU A 19 -9.17 -0.98 -10.24
N SER A 20 -10.42 -1.11 -10.71
CA SER A 20 -11.44 -0.14 -10.37
C SER A 20 -11.80 -0.12 -8.89
N GLN A 21 -11.46 -1.17 -8.17
CA GLN A 21 -11.70 -1.22 -6.74
C GLN A 21 -10.62 -0.51 -5.93
N VAL A 22 -9.48 -0.24 -6.54
CA VAL A 22 -8.35 0.35 -5.83
C VAL A 22 -8.39 1.86 -6.01
N THR A 23 -9.12 2.52 -5.12
CA THR A 23 -9.21 3.97 -5.08
C THR A 23 -8.53 4.46 -3.81
N GLU A 24 -8.29 5.77 -3.75
CA GLU A 24 -7.61 6.33 -2.59
C GLU A 24 -8.37 6.07 -1.29
N SER A 25 -9.69 6.10 -1.36
CA SER A 25 -10.51 5.91 -0.17
C SER A 25 -10.80 4.44 0.13
N ALA A 26 -10.41 3.53 -0.73
CA ALA A 26 -10.69 2.12 -0.52
C ALA A 26 -9.97 1.61 0.73
N ARG A 27 -10.71 0.93 1.57
CA ARG A 27 -10.14 0.33 2.77
C ARG A 27 -9.71 -1.09 2.47
N PHE A 28 -8.58 -1.48 3.02
CA PHE A 28 -8.06 -2.81 2.75
C PHE A 28 -8.97 -3.89 3.34
N ASP A 29 -9.53 -3.64 4.52
CA ASP A 29 -10.31 -4.66 5.20
C ASP A 29 -11.73 -4.81 4.65
N THR A 30 -12.41 -3.71 4.42
CA THR A 30 -13.82 -3.79 4.01
C THR A 30 -13.99 -3.72 2.50
N ASP A 31 -13.33 -2.78 1.85
CA ASP A 31 -13.53 -2.59 0.41
C ASP A 31 -12.77 -3.62 -0.41
N LEU A 32 -11.56 -3.94 0.00
CA LEU A 32 -10.73 -4.90 -0.72
C LEU A 32 -10.75 -6.29 -0.08
N LYS A 33 -11.40 -6.40 1.08
CA LYS A 33 -11.63 -7.67 1.75
C LYS A 33 -10.36 -8.45 2.05
N ALA A 34 -9.33 -7.71 2.41
CA ALA A 34 -8.06 -8.32 2.79
C ALA A 34 -8.11 -8.71 4.26
N ASP A 35 -7.82 -9.97 4.57
CA ASP A 35 -7.71 -10.36 5.96
C ASP A 35 -6.29 -10.05 6.44
N SER A 36 -6.00 -10.40 7.70
CA SER A 36 -4.72 -9.99 8.28
C SER A 36 -3.54 -10.64 7.56
N LEU A 37 -3.70 -11.86 7.08
CA LEU A 37 -2.62 -12.51 6.34
C LEU A 37 -2.40 -11.81 5.00
N ASP A 38 -3.49 -11.46 4.33
CA ASP A 38 -3.38 -10.73 3.07
C ASP A 38 -2.66 -9.40 3.27
N VAL A 39 -2.98 -8.71 4.36
CA VAL A 39 -2.35 -7.43 4.64
C VAL A 39 -0.85 -7.60 4.89
N VAL A 40 -0.47 -8.64 5.63
CA VAL A 40 0.94 -8.90 5.89
C VAL A 40 1.68 -9.13 4.57
N GLU A 41 1.10 -9.94 3.70
CA GLU A 41 1.76 -10.24 2.43
C GLU A 41 1.83 -9.00 1.55
N LEU A 42 0.78 -8.17 1.58
CA LEU A 42 0.77 -6.94 0.82
C LEU A 42 1.86 -5.99 1.32
N VAL A 43 1.99 -5.86 2.63
CA VAL A 43 3.01 -5.00 3.20
C VAL A 43 4.39 -5.45 2.77
N MET A 44 4.64 -6.76 2.81
CA MET A 44 5.94 -7.28 2.39
C MET A 44 6.21 -7.00 0.92
N ALA A 45 5.17 -7.13 0.10
CA ALA A 45 5.32 -6.85 -1.33
C ALA A 45 5.64 -5.37 -1.57
N LEU A 46 5.00 -4.49 -0.81
CA LEU A 46 5.28 -3.07 -0.94
C LEU A 46 6.69 -2.74 -0.49
N GLU A 47 7.16 -3.39 0.58
CA GLU A 47 8.52 -3.18 1.04
C GLU A 47 9.53 -3.57 -0.04
N ASP A 48 9.29 -4.70 -0.69
CA ASP A 48 10.17 -5.16 -1.74
C ASP A 48 10.11 -4.25 -2.96
N GLU A 49 8.90 -3.88 -3.35
CA GLU A 49 8.72 -3.11 -4.56
C GLU A 49 9.33 -1.73 -4.46
N PHE A 50 9.23 -1.11 -3.29
CA PHE A 50 9.67 0.27 -3.13
C PHE A 50 10.94 0.39 -2.29
N ASP A 51 11.49 -0.74 -1.88
CA ASP A 51 12.76 -0.77 -1.13
C ASP A 51 12.67 0.10 0.12
N ILE A 52 11.62 -0.11 0.90
CA ILE A 52 11.40 0.61 2.15
C ILE A 52 11.05 -0.40 3.24
N GLU A 53 11.09 0.05 4.47
CA GLU A 53 10.64 -0.75 5.61
C GLU A 53 9.35 -0.18 6.16
N ILE A 54 8.40 -1.05 6.42
CA ILE A 54 7.13 -0.66 7.04
C ILE A 54 7.01 -1.45 8.33
N PRO A 55 7.40 -0.86 9.46
CA PRO A 55 7.27 -1.56 10.74
C PRO A 55 5.83 -1.95 11.00
N GLU A 56 5.65 -3.01 11.75
CA GLU A 56 4.31 -3.52 12.02
C GLU A 56 3.41 -2.44 12.62
N GLU A 57 3.96 -1.63 13.50
CA GLU A 57 3.19 -0.56 14.12
C GLU A 57 2.66 0.42 13.09
N GLU A 58 3.48 0.73 12.10
CA GLU A 58 3.07 1.66 11.06
C GLU A 58 2.08 1.01 10.12
N ALA A 59 2.29 -0.27 9.82
CA ALA A 59 1.38 -0.98 8.93
C ALA A 59 -0.02 -1.01 9.51
N GLU A 60 -0.14 -1.12 10.82
CA GLU A 60 -1.45 -1.15 11.45
C GLU A 60 -2.21 0.15 11.29
N LYS A 61 -1.50 1.24 11.11
CA LYS A 61 -2.13 2.55 10.93
C LYS A 61 -2.56 2.80 9.51
N ILE A 62 -2.09 2.00 8.58
CA ILE A 62 -2.42 2.17 7.17
C ILE A 62 -3.67 1.36 6.89
N GLN A 63 -4.79 2.06 6.72
CA GLN A 63 -6.07 1.40 6.55
C GLN A 63 -6.65 1.58 5.16
N THR A 64 -6.22 2.61 4.44
CA THR A 64 -6.72 2.87 3.09
C THR A 64 -5.58 2.92 2.10
N VAL A 65 -5.94 2.80 0.83
CA VAL A 65 -4.95 2.88 -0.24
C VAL A 65 -4.25 4.22 -0.22
N GLY A 66 -4.99 5.30 -0.01
CA GLY A 66 -4.41 6.63 0.05
C GLY A 66 -3.39 6.77 1.16
N GLU A 67 -3.68 6.17 2.32
CA GLU A 67 -2.74 6.22 3.42
C GLU A 67 -1.46 5.47 3.08
N ALA A 68 -1.60 4.34 2.37
CA ALA A 68 -0.43 3.58 1.96
C ALA A 68 0.42 4.38 0.98
N VAL A 69 -0.23 5.03 0.03
CA VAL A 69 0.50 5.85 -0.94
C VAL A 69 1.23 6.98 -0.24
N ARG A 70 0.55 7.66 0.68
CA ARG A 70 1.19 8.77 1.39
C ARG A 70 2.34 8.30 2.26
N TYR A 71 2.21 7.13 2.87
CA TYR A 71 3.29 6.60 3.70
C TYR A 71 4.52 6.33 2.84
N ILE A 72 4.31 5.67 1.70
CA ILE A 72 5.42 5.34 0.82
C ILE A 72 6.04 6.61 0.24
N GLU A 73 5.19 7.55 -0.14
CA GLU A 73 5.67 8.82 -0.67
C GLU A 73 6.55 9.54 0.36
N LYS A 74 6.11 9.53 1.60
CA LYS A 74 6.87 10.18 2.66
C LYS A 74 8.22 9.50 2.85
N LYS A 75 8.24 8.19 2.82
CA LYS A 75 9.50 7.46 2.97
C LYS A 75 10.47 7.75 1.84
N GLN A 76 9.98 7.75 0.62
CA GLN A 76 10.83 7.97 -0.54
C GLN A 76 11.07 9.44 -0.80
N GLY A 77 9.99 10.21 -0.75
CA GLY A 77 10.06 11.63 -1.04
C GLY A 77 10.86 12.38 -0.01
N GLY A 78 10.70 12.00 1.25
CA GLY A 78 11.48 12.62 2.30
C GLY A 78 12.96 12.45 2.08
N ALA A 79 13.36 11.23 1.70
CA ALA A 79 14.76 10.96 1.41
C ALA A 79 15.22 11.73 0.18
N ALA A 80 14.36 11.77 -0.83
CA ALA A 80 14.71 12.44 -2.08
C ALA A 80 14.83 13.95 -1.90
N GLN A 81 14.06 14.51 -0.99
CA GLN A 81 14.06 15.93 -0.78
C GLN A 81 15.27 16.41 0.00
N GLU A 82 15.94 15.50 0.65
CA GLU A 82 17.14 15.89 1.38
C GLU A 82 18.31 16.08 0.42
#